data_258bd0342ae0cdc22cbfd850cb71a720
#
_entry.id   258bd0342ae0cdc22cbfd850cb71a720
#
_cell.length_a   1.000
_cell.length_b   1.000
_cell.length_c   1.000
_cell.angle_alpha   90.00
_cell.angle_beta   90.00
_cell.angle_gamma   90.00
#
_symmetry.space_group_name_H-M   'P 1'
#
loop_
_entity.id
_entity.type
_entity.pdbx_description
1 polymer ?
#
loop_
_entity_poly.entity_id
_entity_poly.type
_entity_poly.pdbx_seq_one_letter_code
_entity_poly.pdbx_strand_id
1 'polypeptide(L)'
;MSSKIKPFLPILISGAIFIIFVLLPASWFTGLVNQKTLAENRVSLTDQVLKGTLIQQRLFKHNDEFYPIYGSSELEKDDPFNPAIALNSHNASRKPFLIGTGGNTDLVNGIELASNYDELKGKKIAFIISPQWFTNHGLTNQNFDARVSQNQINQLFHQKNMSDELKERYAKRLLQFKHVHNKDFLKATVKHNGKTDGNYISNFKENQLVKIEAIKSLANFKDVPLEHVKPVTSEKASWSEMRDVATQYGEAHSQSNEYHIRDKYWKLIQANKRRVKRDYEFNINSPEFNDLKLLVDTMREAGADVEYISIPANGKWYDHIGVDLEKRKPVYEKINRVVTENGGQIYDLTDKDYEPYVITDAVHIGWKGWVYIDERIAQHMKEK
;
A
#
# COMPACT_ATOMS: atom_id res chain seq x y z
N MET A 1 7.53 13.04 -54.52
CA MET A 1 8.18 12.16 -53.55
C MET A 1 8.65 10.90 -54.26
N SER A 2 9.94 10.58 -54.26
CA SER A 2 10.52 9.45 -54.98
C SER A 2 9.85 8.14 -54.55
N SER A 3 9.54 7.23 -55.50
CA SER A 3 8.92 5.92 -55.25
C SER A 3 9.71 5.06 -54.21
N LYS A 4 11.00 5.34 -54.07
CA LYS A 4 11.92 4.66 -53.14
C LYS A 4 11.69 5.04 -51.67
N ILE A 5 11.01 6.16 -51.36
CA ILE A 5 10.78 6.65 -50.00
C ILE A 5 9.45 6.13 -49.45
N LYS A 6 8.47 5.78 -50.30
CA LYS A 6 7.13 5.34 -49.88
C LYS A 6 7.12 4.19 -48.84
N PRO A 7 7.93 3.11 -48.98
CA PRO A 7 7.93 2.03 -48.00
C PRO A 7 8.53 2.44 -46.62
N PHE A 8 9.34 3.49 -46.58
CA PHE A 8 9.96 3.99 -45.34
C PHE A 8 9.15 5.08 -44.64
N LEU A 9 8.09 5.58 -45.27
CA LEU A 9 7.26 6.67 -44.76
C LEU A 9 6.66 6.37 -43.35
N PRO A 10 6.11 5.17 -43.07
CA PRO A 10 5.62 4.85 -41.72
C PRO A 10 6.72 4.94 -40.66
N ILE A 11 7.93 4.47 -40.97
CA ILE A 11 9.08 4.52 -40.06
C ILE A 11 9.49 5.97 -39.79
N LEU A 12 9.53 6.80 -40.82
CA LEU A 12 9.86 8.24 -40.69
C LEU A 12 8.81 8.99 -39.86
N ILE A 13 7.51 8.69 -40.09
CA ILE A 13 6.42 9.29 -39.31
C ILE A 13 6.50 8.86 -37.84
N SER A 14 6.66 7.56 -37.60
CA SER A 14 6.80 7.04 -36.23
C SER A 14 8.01 7.63 -35.52
N GLY A 15 9.15 7.75 -36.20
CA GLY A 15 10.35 8.39 -35.68
C GLY A 15 10.12 9.87 -35.34
N ALA A 16 9.44 10.61 -36.24
CA ALA A 16 9.09 12.00 -36.00
C ALA A 16 8.15 12.16 -34.80
N ILE A 17 7.10 11.33 -34.68
CA ILE A 17 6.18 11.32 -33.52
C ILE A 17 6.95 11.02 -32.23
N PHE A 18 7.85 10.03 -32.25
CA PHE A 18 8.67 9.69 -31.09
C PHE A 18 9.58 10.86 -30.68
N ILE A 19 10.25 11.51 -31.63
CA ILE A 19 11.10 12.66 -31.33
C ILE A 19 10.27 13.80 -30.75
N ILE A 20 9.10 14.11 -31.33
CA ILE A 20 8.18 15.12 -30.79
C ILE A 20 7.80 14.75 -29.37
N PHE A 21 7.36 13.52 -29.12
CA PHE A 21 7.01 13.05 -27.76
C PHE A 21 8.15 13.25 -26.76
N VAL A 22 9.38 12.90 -27.16
CA VAL A 22 10.58 13.04 -26.30
C VAL A 22 10.86 14.50 -25.96
N LEU A 23 10.66 15.41 -26.90
CA LEU A 23 10.95 16.85 -26.73
C LEU A 23 9.83 17.63 -26.00
N LEU A 24 8.58 17.13 -26.01
CA LEU A 24 7.47 17.81 -25.33
C LEU A 24 7.71 17.88 -23.80
N PRO A 25 7.33 19.01 -23.14
CA PRO A 25 7.41 19.13 -21.69
C PRO A 25 6.53 18.12 -20.96
N ALA A 26 7.02 17.54 -19.86
CA ALA A 26 6.24 16.61 -19.03
C ALA A 26 4.96 17.28 -18.46
N SER A 27 5.00 18.60 -18.20
CA SER A 27 3.86 19.36 -17.69
C SER A 27 2.61 19.31 -18.57
N TRP A 28 2.76 19.08 -19.88
CA TRP A 28 1.62 18.91 -20.80
C TRP A 28 0.86 17.61 -20.53
N PHE A 29 1.53 16.61 -20.00
CA PHE A 29 0.98 15.29 -19.73
C PHE A 29 0.42 15.16 -18.30
N THR A 30 1.04 15.83 -17.32
CA THR A 30 0.61 15.73 -15.92
C THR A 30 -0.82 16.21 -15.68
N GLY A 31 -1.29 17.18 -16.48
CA GLY A 31 -2.67 17.67 -16.43
C GLY A 31 -3.73 16.65 -16.86
N LEU A 32 -3.33 15.56 -17.54
CA LEU A 32 -4.23 14.48 -17.94
C LEU A 32 -4.70 13.65 -16.71
N VAL A 33 -3.91 13.57 -15.67
CA VAL A 33 -4.27 12.91 -14.41
C VAL A 33 -5.10 13.88 -13.56
N ASN A 34 -6.40 13.64 -13.48
CA ASN A 34 -7.39 14.52 -12.81
C ASN A 34 -8.29 13.73 -11.85
N GLN A 35 -9.30 14.37 -11.24
CA GLN A 35 -10.24 13.73 -10.33
C GLN A 35 -10.98 12.52 -10.94
N LYS A 36 -11.34 12.57 -12.23
CA LYS A 36 -11.95 11.44 -12.91
C LYS A 36 -11.01 10.25 -12.95
N THR A 37 -9.72 10.50 -13.26
CA THR A 37 -8.67 9.47 -13.22
C THR A 37 -8.54 8.85 -11.82
N LEU A 38 -8.62 9.66 -10.75
CA LEU A 38 -8.62 9.14 -9.39
C LEU A 38 -9.83 8.26 -9.10
N ALA A 39 -11.03 8.72 -9.46
CA ALA A 39 -12.26 7.96 -9.23
C ALA A 39 -12.26 6.59 -9.94
N GLU A 40 -11.72 6.54 -11.17
CA GLU A 40 -11.60 5.31 -11.95
C GLU A 40 -10.52 4.34 -11.42
N ASN A 41 -9.48 4.87 -10.75
CA ASN A 41 -8.36 4.06 -10.25
C ASN A 41 -8.41 3.73 -8.74
N ARG A 42 -9.43 4.14 -8.00
CA ARG A 42 -9.50 4.01 -6.54
C ARG A 42 -9.42 2.57 -6.00
N VAL A 43 -9.69 1.57 -6.84
CA VAL A 43 -9.64 0.14 -6.52
C VAL A 43 -8.84 -0.66 -7.55
N SER A 44 -8.08 0.01 -8.43
CA SER A 44 -7.41 -0.67 -9.54
C SER A 44 -6.17 -1.46 -9.12
N LEU A 45 -5.47 -1.03 -8.07
CA LEU A 45 -4.23 -1.63 -7.55
C LEU A 45 -3.18 -1.91 -8.64
N THR A 46 -3.18 -1.08 -9.70
CA THR A 46 -2.27 -1.22 -10.83
C THR A 46 -0.89 -0.62 -10.53
N ASP A 47 0.10 -0.96 -11.33
CA ASP A 47 1.44 -0.36 -11.22
C ASP A 47 1.40 1.18 -11.30
N GLN A 48 0.43 1.79 -11.99
CA GLN A 48 0.27 3.25 -12.03
C GLN A 48 -0.17 3.83 -10.69
N VAL A 49 -0.96 3.08 -9.92
CA VAL A 49 -1.35 3.45 -8.55
C VAL A 49 -0.23 3.14 -7.57
N LEU A 50 0.35 1.94 -7.61
CA LEU A 50 1.28 1.43 -6.62
C LEU A 50 2.70 1.95 -6.80
N LYS A 51 3.18 2.06 -8.04
CA LYS A 51 4.56 2.47 -8.37
C LYS A 51 4.65 3.84 -9.02
N GLY A 52 3.49 4.44 -9.33
CA GLY A 52 3.40 5.75 -9.91
C GLY A 52 3.60 6.86 -8.87
N THR A 53 3.83 8.07 -9.36
CA THR A 53 3.93 9.27 -8.54
C THR A 53 2.77 10.23 -8.79
N LEU A 54 2.28 10.31 -10.02
CA LEU A 54 1.26 11.30 -10.42
C LEU A 54 -0.10 11.06 -9.77
N ILE A 55 -0.57 9.79 -9.74
CA ILE A 55 -1.87 9.45 -9.13
C ILE A 55 -1.82 9.79 -7.65
N GLN A 56 -0.76 9.39 -6.93
CA GLN A 56 -0.62 9.65 -5.50
C GLN A 56 -0.47 11.14 -5.20
N GLN A 57 0.30 11.91 -5.99
CA GLN A 57 0.37 13.36 -5.87
C GLN A 57 -1.01 14.03 -6.04
N ARG A 58 -1.80 13.58 -7.01
CA ARG A 58 -3.16 14.10 -7.21
C ARG A 58 -4.10 13.69 -6.07
N LEU A 59 -3.96 12.44 -5.57
CA LEU A 59 -4.73 11.93 -4.45
C LEU A 59 -4.56 12.82 -3.21
N PHE A 60 -3.32 13.19 -2.86
CA PHE A 60 -3.08 14.08 -1.71
C PHE A 60 -3.60 15.52 -1.94
N LYS A 61 -3.62 16.01 -3.18
CA LYS A 61 -4.26 17.30 -3.50
C LYS A 61 -5.78 17.29 -3.36
N HIS A 62 -6.41 16.14 -3.50
CA HIS A 62 -7.86 15.91 -3.37
C HIS A 62 -8.20 15.04 -2.16
N ASN A 63 -7.46 15.18 -1.06
CA ASN A 63 -7.67 14.40 0.16
C ASN A 63 -8.96 14.77 0.90
N ASP A 64 -9.59 15.87 0.56
CA ASP A 64 -10.94 16.25 0.98
C ASP A 64 -12.04 15.37 0.35
N GLU A 65 -11.82 14.87 -0.86
CA GLU A 65 -12.74 13.97 -1.57
C GLU A 65 -12.36 12.49 -1.42
N PHE A 66 -11.04 12.18 -1.43
CA PHE A 66 -10.53 10.82 -1.38
C PHE A 66 -9.79 10.56 -0.07
N TYR A 67 -9.93 9.34 0.44
CA TYR A 67 -9.25 8.89 1.66
C TYR A 67 -8.30 7.73 1.32
N PRO A 68 -6.98 7.96 1.33
CA PRO A 68 -5.99 6.93 1.05
C PRO A 68 -5.95 5.86 2.13
N ILE A 69 -5.95 4.60 1.73
CA ILE A 69 -5.77 3.43 2.61
C ILE A 69 -4.57 2.66 2.09
N TYR A 70 -3.47 2.73 2.84
CA TYR A 70 -2.25 1.99 2.56
C TYR A 70 -2.24 0.65 3.28
N GLY A 71 -1.68 -0.36 2.64
CA GLY A 71 -1.59 -1.71 3.21
C GLY A 71 -0.83 -2.66 2.30
N SER A 72 -1.20 -3.94 2.36
CA SER A 72 -0.58 -5.01 1.59
C SER A 72 -1.64 -5.84 0.85
N SER A 73 -1.50 -7.18 0.85
CA SER A 73 -2.38 -8.11 0.12
C SER A 73 -3.82 -8.20 0.63
N GLU A 74 -4.11 -7.70 1.82
CA GLU A 74 -5.48 -7.60 2.34
C GLU A 74 -6.37 -6.72 1.46
N LEU A 75 -5.79 -5.67 0.84
CA LEU A 75 -6.52 -4.76 -0.04
C LEU A 75 -6.92 -5.40 -1.38
N GLU A 76 -6.25 -6.49 -1.79
CA GLU A 76 -6.52 -7.20 -3.05
C GLU A 76 -7.69 -8.20 -2.94
N LYS A 77 -8.22 -8.45 -1.73
CA LYS A 77 -9.19 -9.53 -1.53
C LYS A 77 -10.60 -9.11 -1.93
N ASP A 78 -11.28 -10.03 -2.63
CA ASP A 78 -12.69 -9.92 -2.99
C ASP A 78 -13.58 -10.09 -1.74
N ASP A 79 -13.85 -9.00 -1.07
CA ASP A 79 -14.61 -8.96 0.16
C ASP A 79 -15.70 -7.87 0.09
N PRO A 80 -16.99 -8.19 0.33
CA PRO A 80 -18.07 -7.21 0.28
C PRO A 80 -18.03 -6.17 1.40
N PHE A 81 -17.22 -6.41 2.43
CA PHE A 81 -16.96 -5.48 3.52
C PHE A 81 -15.63 -4.71 3.35
N ASN A 82 -14.93 -4.88 2.23
CA ASN A 82 -13.75 -4.06 1.95
C ASN A 82 -14.12 -2.57 1.96
N PRO A 83 -13.31 -1.67 2.54
CA PRO A 83 -13.60 -0.23 2.66
C PRO A 83 -14.09 0.42 1.37
N ALA A 84 -13.48 0.06 0.23
CA ALA A 84 -13.87 0.63 -1.06
C ALA A 84 -15.28 0.21 -1.53
N ILE A 85 -15.85 -0.83 -0.94
CA ILE A 85 -17.21 -1.33 -1.20
C ILE A 85 -18.16 -0.85 -0.08
N ALA A 86 -17.85 -1.22 1.17
CA ALA A 86 -18.72 -0.96 2.31
C ALA A 86 -18.85 0.53 2.63
N LEU A 87 -17.73 1.26 2.77
CA LEU A 87 -17.77 2.68 3.08
C LEU A 87 -18.36 3.53 1.93
N ASN A 88 -18.11 3.12 0.68
CA ASN A 88 -18.70 3.81 -0.46
C ASN A 88 -20.22 3.66 -0.48
N SER A 89 -20.76 2.49 -0.13
CA SER A 89 -22.21 2.26 -0.01
C SER A 89 -22.82 2.87 1.27
N HIS A 90 -22.02 3.06 2.32
CA HIS A 90 -22.43 3.62 3.61
C HIS A 90 -22.34 5.16 3.67
N ASN A 91 -22.23 5.84 2.53
CA ASN A 91 -22.15 7.30 2.42
C ASN A 91 -21.04 7.92 3.31
N ALA A 92 -19.87 7.33 3.31
CA ALA A 92 -18.71 7.90 3.99
C ALA A 92 -18.41 9.32 3.50
N SER A 93 -17.84 10.16 4.35
CA SER A 93 -17.57 11.57 4.03
C SER A 93 -16.51 11.75 2.94
N ARG A 94 -15.69 10.72 2.69
CA ARG A 94 -14.69 10.68 1.61
C ARG A 94 -14.72 9.31 0.94
N LYS A 95 -14.26 9.24 -0.31
CA LYS A 95 -14.18 8.00 -1.08
C LYS A 95 -12.88 7.25 -0.73
N PRO A 96 -12.96 6.00 -0.23
CA PRO A 96 -11.76 5.19 -0.01
C PRO A 96 -10.97 4.99 -1.30
N PHE A 97 -9.64 5.12 -1.20
CA PHE A 97 -8.69 4.90 -2.29
C PHE A 97 -7.64 3.91 -1.82
N LEU A 98 -7.59 2.71 -2.41
CA LEU A 98 -6.74 1.62 -1.97
C LEU A 98 -5.35 1.71 -2.61
N ILE A 99 -4.31 1.54 -1.79
CA ILE A 99 -2.89 1.53 -2.22
C ILE A 99 -2.18 0.41 -1.47
N GLY A 100 -2.00 -0.73 -2.11
CA GLY A 100 -1.29 -1.86 -1.52
C GLY A 100 -1.53 -3.16 -2.27
N THR A 101 -0.55 -4.01 -2.27
CA THR A 101 -0.56 -5.34 -2.90
C THR A 101 0.36 -6.29 -2.14
N GLY A 102 0.23 -7.60 -2.40
CA GLY A 102 1.06 -8.60 -1.75
C GLY A 102 2.56 -8.31 -1.90
N GLY A 103 3.27 -8.25 -0.78
CA GLY A 103 4.69 -7.90 -0.74
C GLY A 103 4.98 -6.42 -0.47
N ASN A 104 3.97 -5.55 -0.37
CA ASN A 104 4.14 -4.22 0.20
C ASN A 104 4.36 -4.37 1.71
N THR A 105 5.58 -4.05 2.14
CA THR A 105 5.96 -3.97 3.55
C THR A 105 6.06 -2.51 3.98
N ASP A 106 6.39 -2.26 5.24
CA ASP A 106 6.46 -0.90 5.78
C ASP A 106 7.47 -0.02 5.03
N LEU A 107 8.61 -0.58 4.57
CA LEU A 107 9.56 0.19 3.77
C LEU A 107 9.02 0.57 2.40
N VAL A 108 8.30 -0.34 1.73
CA VAL A 108 7.72 -0.06 0.40
C VAL A 108 6.71 1.08 0.51
N ASN A 109 5.75 0.94 1.42
CA ASN A 109 4.75 1.99 1.69
C ASN A 109 5.42 3.29 2.19
N GLY A 110 6.49 3.17 3.00
CA GLY A 110 7.28 4.31 3.47
C GLY A 110 7.93 5.09 2.32
N ILE A 111 8.47 4.41 1.30
CA ILE A 111 9.03 5.05 0.09
C ILE A 111 7.90 5.70 -0.73
N GLU A 112 6.77 5.02 -0.91
CA GLU A 112 5.59 5.56 -1.61
C GLU A 112 5.12 6.87 -0.97
N LEU A 113 4.92 6.87 0.35
CA LEU A 113 4.50 8.05 1.11
C LEU A 113 5.57 9.14 1.11
N ALA A 114 6.82 8.79 1.37
CA ALA A 114 7.95 9.73 1.37
C ALA A 114 8.17 10.41 0.01
N SER A 115 7.83 9.75 -1.09
CA SER A 115 7.86 10.35 -2.43
C SER A 115 6.89 11.51 -2.62
N ASN A 116 5.93 11.67 -1.70
CA ASN A 116 4.92 12.72 -1.68
C ASN A 116 5.01 13.60 -0.43
N TYR A 117 6.13 13.57 0.29
CA TYR A 117 6.32 14.17 1.61
C TYR A 117 5.80 15.61 1.72
N ASP A 118 6.12 16.47 0.74
CA ASP A 118 5.74 17.89 0.74
C ASP A 118 4.21 18.11 0.64
N GLU A 119 3.45 17.11 0.22
CA GLU A 119 1.98 17.17 0.08
C GLU A 119 1.25 16.56 1.29
N LEU A 120 1.95 15.95 2.26
CA LEU A 120 1.34 15.14 3.32
C LEU A 120 0.80 15.95 4.51
N LYS A 121 1.24 17.20 4.71
CA LYS A 121 0.86 18.00 5.88
C LYS A 121 -0.66 18.12 6.03
N GLY A 122 -1.18 17.66 7.16
CA GLY A 122 -2.62 17.67 7.48
C GLY A 122 -3.47 16.73 6.64
N LYS A 123 -2.86 15.79 5.89
CA LYS A 123 -3.61 14.81 5.09
C LYS A 123 -3.99 13.61 5.93
N LYS A 124 -5.26 13.18 5.82
CA LYS A 124 -5.79 12.01 6.50
C LYS A 124 -5.53 10.76 5.69
N ILE A 125 -4.96 9.75 6.36
CA ILE A 125 -4.52 8.49 5.75
C ILE A 125 -4.84 7.36 6.73
N ALA A 126 -5.27 6.18 6.25
CA ALA A 126 -5.19 4.94 7.01
C ALA A 126 -3.99 4.12 6.57
N PHE A 127 -3.31 3.52 7.52
CA PHE A 127 -2.18 2.63 7.28
C PHE A 127 -2.38 1.30 8.02
N ILE A 128 -2.57 0.21 7.28
CA ILE A 128 -2.78 -1.14 7.82
C ILE A 128 -1.44 -1.84 7.99
N ILE A 129 -1.12 -2.22 9.22
CA ILE A 129 0.11 -2.94 9.58
C ILE A 129 -0.20 -4.44 9.66
N SER A 130 0.39 -5.19 8.76
CA SER A 130 0.20 -6.64 8.64
C SER A 130 1.33 -7.41 9.34
N PRO A 131 1.07 -8.10 10.47
CA PRO A 131 2.12 -8.64 11.34
C PRO A 131 2.91 -9.81 10.72
N GLN A 132 2.40 -10.46 9.68
CA GLN A 132 3.11 -11.55 8.99
C GLN A 132 4.37 -11.07 8.26
N TRP A 133 4.55 -9.76 8.05
CA TRP A 133 5.76 -9.22 7.44
C TRP A 133 6.93 -9.06 8.42
N PHE A 134 6.68 -9.16 9.73
CA PHE A 134 7.72 -9.14 10.76
C PHE A 134 8.45 -10.48 10.81
N THR A 135 9.16 -10.78 9.72
CA THR A 135 9.92 -12.01 9.52
C THR A 135 11.39 -11.84 9.92
N ASN A 136 12.15 -12.94 9.93
CA ASN A 136 13.60 -12.91 10.20
C ASN A 136 14.37 -11.98 9.26
N HIS A 137 13.85 -11.73 8.06
CA HIS A 137 14.54 -10.99 7.00
C HIS A 137 13.89 -9.64 6.67
N GLY A 138 12.64 -9.41 7.13
CA GLY A 138 11.84 -8.25 6.68
C GLY A 138 11.67 -8.23 5.16
N LEU A 139 11.76 -7.05 4.55
CA LEU A 139 11.67 -6.90 3.09
C LEU A 139 12.83 -7.63 2.38
N THR A 140 12.49 -8.61 1.54
CA THR A 140 13.47 -9.37 0.75
C THR A 140 13.91 -8.61 -0.50
N ASN A 141 15.10 -8.95 -1.08
CA ASN A 141 15.53 -8.37 -2.35
C ASN A 141 14.52 -8.64 -3.48
N GLN A 142 13.88 -9.80 -3.51
CA GLN A 142 12.86 -10.12 -4.51
C GLN A 142 11.64 -9.21 -4.42
N ASN A 143 11.12 -8.97 -3.21
CA ASN A 143 9.99 -8.06 -3.01
C ASN A 143 10.41 -6.61 -3.27
N PHE A 144 11.60 -6.21 -2.86
CA PHE A 144 12.15 -4.88 -3.18
C PHE A 144 12.15 -4.63 -4.69
N ASP A 145 12.73 -5.55 -5.47
CA ASP A 145 12.81 -5.43 -6.93
C ASP A 145 11.41 -5.41 -7.59
N ALA A 146 10.46 -6.15 -7.01
CA ALA A 146 9.10 -6.24 -7.55
C ALA A 146 8.21 -5.04 -7.19
N ARG A 147 8.42 -4.41 -6.03
CA ARG A 147 7.49 -3.43 -5.45
C ARG A 147 8.01 -1.99 -5.47
N VAL A 148 9.32 -1.79 -5.33
CA VAL A 148 9.88 -0.44 -5.21
C VAL A 148 10.06 0.22 -6.59
N SER A 149 9.59 1.44 -6.72
CA SER A 149 9.72 2.26 -7.92
C SER A 149 10.95 3.16 -7.85
N GLN A 150 11.80 3.11 -8.89
CA GLN A 150 12.94 4.02 -9.01
C GLN A 150 12.51 5.49 -9.11
N ASN A 151 11.31 5.74 -9.69
CA ASN A 151 10.77 7.09 -9.79
C ASN A 151 10.33 7.60 -8.40
N GLN A 152 9.71 6.75 -7.57
CA GLN A 152 9.36 7.09 -6.19
C GLN A 152 10.61 7.37 -5.34
N ILE A 153 11.68 6.56 -5.48
CA ILE A 153 12.96 6.87 -4.82
C ILE A 153 13.50 8.23 -5.27
N ASN A 154 13.46 8.53 -6.57
CA ASN A 154 13.89 9.84 -7.08
C ASN A 154 13.08 10.98 -6.46
N GLN A 155 11.74 10.85 -6.46
CA GLN A 155 10.87 11.87 -5.87
C GLN A 155 11.10 12.05 -4.38
N LEU A 156 11.35 10.97 -3.62
CA LEU A 156 11.69 11.03 -2.20
C LEU A 156 12.90 11.97 -1.95
N PHE A 157 13.98 11.81 -2.71
CA PHE A 157 15.16 12.66 -2.55
C PHE A 157 14.98 14.08 -3.09
N HIS A 158 13.95 14.34 -3.91
CA HIS A 158 13.57 15.67 -4.40
C HIS A 158 12.65 16.44 -3.44
N GLN A 159 12.13 15.81 -2.37
CA GLN A 159 11.27 16.50 -1.40
C GLN A 159 12.05 17.62 -0.69
N LYS A 160 11.51 18.83 -0.75
CA LYS A 160 12.23 20.03 -0.28
C LYS A 160 12.20 20.19 1.23
N ASN A 161 11.08 19.80 1.84
CA ASN A 161 10.83 19.99 3.26
C ASN A 161 11.21 18.77 4.11
N MET A 162 11.57 17.64 3.48
CA MET A 162 12.06 16.45 4.18
C MET A 162 13.44 16.72 4.76
N SER A 163 13.63 16.38 6.04
CA SER A 163 14.91 16.56 6.73
C SER A 163 16.06 15.76 6.11
N ASP A 164 17.27 16.29 6.25
CA ASP A 164 18.49 15.60 5.84
C ASP A 164 18.64 14.28 6.60
N GLU A 165 18.22 14.21 7.88
CA GLU A 165 18.25 12.98 8.68
C GLU A 165 17.38 11.87 8.06
N LEU A 166 16.15 12.18 7.67
CA LEU A 166 15.28 11.18 7.01
C LEU A 166 15.88 10.73 5.67
N LYS A 167 16.37 11.65 4.86
CA LYS A 167 17.03 11.30 3.58
C LYS A 167 18.23 10.38 3.80
N GLU A 168 19.05 10.65 4.80
CA GLU A 168 20.19 9.79 5.17
C GLU A 168 19.72 8.39 5.59
N ARG A 169 18.69 8.29 6.42
CA ARG A 169 18.14 7.00 6.88
C ARG A 169 17.58 6.19 5.71
N TYR A 170 16.83 6.81 4.79
CA TYR A 170 16.38 6.14 3.57
C TYR A 170 17.56 5.70 2.69
N ALA A 171 18.58 6.54 2.50
CA ALA A 171 19.76 6.18 1.72
C ALA A 171 20.50 4.99 2.33
N LYS A 172 20.72 4.97 3.65
CA LYS A 172 21.34 3.85 4.39
C LYS A 172 20.54 2.57 4.21
N ARG A 173 19.20 2.64 4.31
CA ARG A 173 18.34 1.47 4.18
C ARG A 173 18.33 0.94 2.74
N LEU A 174 18.22 1.82 1.75
CA LEU A 174 18.24 1.46 0.33
C LEU A 174 19.55 0.78 -0.09
N LEU A 175 20.71 1.21 0.45
CA LEU A 175 22.03 0.61 0.16
C LEU A 175 22.14 -0.87 0.59
N GLN A 176 21.25 -1.38 1.43
CA GLN A 176 21.24 -2.77 1.85
C GLN A 176 20.67 -3.71 0.75
N PHE A 177 19.96 -3.17 -0.25
CA PHE A 177 19.40 -3.97 -1.33
C PHE A 177 20.37 -4.17 -2.48
N LYS A 178 20.43 -5.41 -2.98
CA LYS A 178 21.39 -5.83 -3.99
C LYS A 178 21.24 -5.04 -5.30
N HIS A 179 20.00 -4.84 -5.75
CA HIS A 179 19.69 -4.27 -7.06
C HIS A 179 19.22 -2.82 -7.01
N VAL A 180 19.47 -2.11 -5.88
CA VAL A 180 19.20 -0.67 -5.82
C VAL A 180 20.07 0.06 -6.86
N HIS A 181 19.44 0.97 -7.60
CA HIS A 181 20.14 1.77 -8.60
C HIS A 181 20.93 2.92 -7.96
N ASN A 182 21.81 3.51 -8.76
CA ASN A 182 22.60 4.71 -8.41
C ASN A 182 23.17 4.70 -6.98
N LYS A 183 23.89 3.61 -6.65
CA LYS A 183 24.52 3.44 -5.32
C LYS A 183 25.48 4.58 -4.96
N ASP A 184 26.10 5.21 -5.95
CA ASP A 184 27.06 6.30 -5.70
C ASP A 184 26.34 7.56 -5.21
N PHE A 185 25.15 7.89 -5.75
CA PHE A 185 24.30 8.94 -5.20
C PHE A 185 23.91 8.64 -3.75
N LEU A 186 23.44 7.42 -3.46
CA LEU A 186 23.04 7.03 -2.11
C LEU A 186 24.21 7.08 -1.12
N LYS A 187 25.40 6.61 -1.53
CA LYS A 187 26.63 6.71 -0.70
C LYS A 187 27.04 8.15 -0.44
N ALA A 188 26.94 9.02 -1.48
CA ALA A 188 27.21 10.44 -1.32
C ALA A 188 26.23 11.10 -0.35
N THR A 189 24.91 10.78 -0.46
CA THR A 189 23.87 11.24 0.47
C THR A 189 24.20 10.85 1.92
N VAL A 190 24.60 9.61 2.17
CA VAL A 190 25.01 9.16 3.51
C VAL A 190 26.28 9.89 3.97
N LYS A 191 27.31 10.02 3.09
CA LYS A 191 28.57 10.70 3.42
C LYS A 191 28.37 12.17 3.80
N HIS A 192 27.38 12.82 3.22
CA HIS A 192 27.06 14.23 3.46
C HIS A 192 25.87 14.42 4.43
N ASN A 193 25.58 13.43 5.29
CA ASN A 193 24.53 13.49 6.32
C ASN A 193 23.17 13.89 5.75
N GLY A 194 22.74 13.24 4.64
CA GLY A 194 21.46 13.44 4.01
C GLY A 194 21.38 14.54 2.95
N LYS A 195 22.38 15.42 2.87
CA LYS A 195 22.44 16.43 1.80
C LYS A 195 22.64 15.76 0.45
N THR A 196 21.80 16.13 -0.50
CA THR A 196 21.82 15.55 -1.84
C THR A 196 22.36 16.54 -2.86
N ASP A 197 23.47 16.18 -3.51
CA ASP A 197 23.99 16.90 -4.67
C ASP A 197 23.62 16.13 -5.94
N GLY A 198 22.78 16.74 -6.79
CA GLY A 198 22.29 16.12 -8.02
C GLY A 198 21.02 15.28 -7.84
N ASN A 199 20.69 14.51 -8.87
CA ASN A 199 19.45 13.74 -8.96
C ASN A 199 19.72 12.24 -8.89
N TYR A 200 18.83 11.49 -8.22
CA TYR A 200 18.87 10.02 -8.18
C TYR A 200 18.73 9.40 -9.58
N ILE A 201 17.90 9.97 -10.44
CA ILE A 201 17.85 9.70 -11.88
C ILE A 201 18.02 11.00 -12.68
N SER A 202 18.52 10.92 -13.92
CA SER A 202 18.68 12.12 -14.73
C SER A 202 17.32 12.80 -15.01
N ASN A 203 17.29 14.13 -15.07
CA ASN A 203 16.10 14.92 -15.40
C ASN A 203 15.46 14.49 -16.73
N PHE A 204 16.27 14.12 -17.72
CA PHE A 204 15.77 13.60 -18.99
C PHE A 204 14.96 12.32 -18.78
N LYS A 205 15.51 11.34 -18.04
CA LYS A 205 14.82 10.07 -17.75
C LYS A 205 13.54 10.30 -16.93
N GLU A 206 13.60 11.15 -15.92
CA GLU A 206 12.45 11.52 -15.10
C GLU A 206 11.31 12.09 -15.96
N ASN A 207 11.62 13.08 -16.81
CA ASN A 207 10.63 13.67 -17.73
C ASN A 207 9.96 12.61 -18.63
N GLN A 208 10.71 11.62 -19.14
CA GLN A 208 10.12 10.55 -19.94
C GLN A 208 9.22 9.63 -19.10
N LEU A 209 9.67 9.26 -17.89
CA LEU A 209 8.88 8.42 -16.98
C LEU A 209 7.56 9.08 -16.60
N VAL A 210 7.56 10.35 -16.26
CA VAL A 210 6.34 11.13 -15.92
C VAL A 210 5.35 11.15 -17.09
N LYS A 211 5.81 11.36 -18.34
CA LYS A 211 4.94 11.31 -19.53
C LYS A 211 4.31 9.94 -19.75
N ILE A 212 5.13 8.88 -19.64
CA ILE A 212 4.67 7.50 -19.80
C ILE A 212 3.66 7.15 -18.69
N GLU A 213 3.93 7.56 -17.46
CA GLU A 213 3.04 7.37 -16.33
C GLU A 213 1.69 8.07 -16.56
N ALA A 214 1.70 9.33 -16.99
CA ALA A 214 0.48 10.08 -17.28
C ALA A 214 -0.38 9.40 -18.36
N ILE A 215 0.24 8.92 -19.44
CA ILE A 215 -0.49 8.21 -20.50
C ILE A 215 -1.06 6.88 -19.98
N LYS A 216 -0.26 6.10 -19.24
CA LYS A 216 -0.71 4.83 -18.68
C LYS A 216 -1.85 5.02 -17.67
N SER A 217 -1.85 6.12 -16.91
CA SER A 217 -2.92 6.43 -15.95
C SER A 217 -4.28 6.70 -16.60
N LEU A 218 -4.33 6.93 -17.92
CA LEU A 218 -5.57 7.07 -18.68
C LEU A 218 -6.08 5.73 -19.24
N ALA A 219 -5.30 4.66 -19.15
CA ALA A 219 -5.73 3.36 -19.65
C ALA A 219 -6.77 2.76 -18.69
N ASN A 220 -7.95 2.43 -19.21
CA ASN A 220 -8.96 1.68 -18.48
C ASN A 220 -8.50 0.22 -18.36
N PHE A 221 -8.25 -0.23 -17.14
CA PHE A 221 -7.91 -1.62 -16.87
C PHE A 221 -9.20 -2.42 -16.69
N LYS A 222 -9.36 -3.50 -17.46
CA LYS A 222 -10.57 -4.34 -17.46
C LYS A 222 -10.66 -5.27 -16.24
N ASP A 223 -9.54 -5.57 -15.61
CA ASP A 223 -9.46 -6.51 -14.48
C ASP A 223 -9.19 -5.76 -13.18
N VAL A 224 -10.24 -5.14 -12.62
CA VAL A 224 -10.19 -4.51 -11.30
C VAL A 224 -10.69 -5.53 -10.27
N PRO A 225 -9.88 -5.94 -9.28
CA PRO A 225 -10.21 -7.03 -8.37
C PRO A 225 -11.56 -6.89 -7.67
N LEU A 226 -11.97 -5.66 -7.35
CA LEU A 226 -13.20 -5.37 -6.60
C LEU A 226 -14.38 -4.89 -7.48
N GLU A 227 -14.23 -4.81 -8.80
CA GLU A 227 -15.28 -4.27 -9.70
C GLU A 227 -16.59 -5.05 -9.64
N HIS A 228 -16.50 -6.37 -9.41
CA HIS A 228 -17.68 -7.26 -9.39
C HIS A 228 -18.22 -7.50 -7.98
N VAL A 229 -17.56 -7.00 -6.96
CA VAL A 229 -17.97 -7.19 -5.56
C VAL A 229 -19.09 -6.20 -5.22
N LYS A 230 -20.23 -6.75 -4.75
CA LYS A 230 -21.38 -5.95 -4.34
C LYS A 230 -21.44 -5.83 -2.81
N PRO A 231 -21.87 -4.68 -2.27
CA PRO A 231 -22.11 -4.55 -0.85
C PRO A 231 -23.26 -5.49 -0.42
N VAL A 232 -23.15 -6.02 0.79
CA VAL A 232 -24.16 -6.91 1.38
C VAL A 232 -24.90 -6.25 2.54
N THR A 233 -24.57 -5.01 2.87
CA THR A 233 -25.20 -4.22 3.92
C THR A 233 -26.00 -3.05 3.35
N SER A 234 -27.01 -2.61 4.07
CA SER A 234 -27.78 -1.40 3.76
C SER A 234 -26.97 -0.15 4.04
N GLU A 235 -27.15 0.91 3.25
CA GLU A 235 -26.55 2.24 3.46
C GLU A 235 -26.88 2.83 4.85
N LYS A 236 -27.97 2.40 5.49
CA LYS A 236 -28.45 2.88 6.78
C LYS A 236 -28.12 1.94 7.94
N ALA A 237 -27.47 0.82 7.68
CA ALA A 237 -27.13 -0.13 8.73
C ALA A 237 -26.18 0.51 9.76
N SER A 238 -26.45 0.29 11.04
CA SER A 238 -25.51 0.62 12.11
C SER A 238 -24.28 -0.29 12.05
N TRP A 239 -23.19 0.14 12.65
CA TRP A 239 -21.97 -0.69 12.74
C TRP A 239 -22.22 -2.02 13.46
N SER A 240 -23.13 -2.06 14.44
CA SER A 240 -23.53 -3.31 15.09
C SER A 240 -24.23 -4.25 14.12
N GLU A 241 -25.22 -3.73 13.37
CA GLU A 241 -25.92 -4.53 12.36
C GLU A 241 -24.96 -5.00 11.25
N MET A 242 -24.01 -4.17 10.84
CA MET A 242 -22.98 -4.60 9.88
C MET A 242 -22.12 -5.74 10.43
N ARG A 243 -21.74 -5.72 11.72
CA ARG A 243 -21.01 -6.83 12.37
C ARG A 243 -21.84 -8.10 12.43
N ASP A 244 -23.14 -7.99 12.67
CA ASP A 244 -24.05 -9.15 12.68
C ASP A 244 -24.19 -9.76 11.28
N VAL A 245 -24.37 -8.93 10.23
CA VAL A 245 -24.38 -9.38 8.83
C VAL A 245 -23.03 -10.01 8.45
N ALA A 246 -21.90 -9.42 8.86
CA ALA A 246 -20.58 -9.97 8.59
C ALA A 246 -20.36 -11.32 9.29
N THR A 247 -20.90 -11.49 10.49
CA THR A 247 -20.86 -12.77 11.21
C THR A 247 -21.68 -13.83 10.47
N GLN A 248 -22.94 -13.54 10.09
CA GLN A 248 -23.79 -14.46 9.32
C GLN A 248 -23.17 -14.81 7.96
N TYR A 249 -22.56 -13.83 7.30
CA TYR A 249 -21.86 -14.04 6.04
C TYR A 249 -20.64 -14.96 6.24
N GLY A 250 -19.89 -14.76 7.31
CA GLY A 250 -18.75 -15.60 7.69
C GLY A 250 -19.19 -17.05 7.99
N GLU A 251 -20.25 -17.22 8.77
CA GLU A 251 -20.84 -18.54 9.05
C GLU A 251 -21.21 -19.30 7.77
N ALA A 252 -21.82 -18.59 6.80
CA ALA A 252 -22.24 -19.19 5.54
C ALA A 252 -21.06 -19.59 4.61
N HIS A 253 -19.87 -18.99 4.78
CA HIS A 253 -18.74 -19.16 3.86
C HIS A 253 -17.50 -19.84 4.47
N SER A 254 -17.59 -20.33 5.73
CA SER A 254 -16.49 -21.01 6.43
C SER A 254 -16.97 -22.20 7.24
N GLN A 255 -17.82 -23.04 6.63
CA GLN A 255 -18.43 -24.20 7.27
C GLN A 255 -17.55 -25.45 7.28
N SER A 256 -16.52 -25.50 6.45
CA SER A 256 -15.74 -26.72 6.19
C SER A 256 -14.58 -26.92 7.17
N ASN A 257 -14.38 -26.03 8.17
CA ASN A 257 -13.25 -26.11 9.09
C ASN A 257 -13.52 -25.40 10.42
N GLU A 258 -12.79 -25.82 11.46
CA GLU A 258 -12.89 -25.26 12.83
C GLU A 258 -12.14 -23.93 13.02
N TYR A 259 -11.30 -23.52 12.06
CA TYR A 259 -10.48 -22.31 12.10
C TYR A 259 -11.23 -21.09 11.59
N HIS A 260 -12.48 -21.23 11.12
CA HIS A 260 -13.28 -20.18 10.47
C HIS A 260 -12.60 -19.59 9.22
N ILE A 261 -11.73 -20.38 8.58
CA ILE A 261 -11.12 -20.02 7.30
C ILE A 261 -12.16 -20.17 6.19
N ARG A 262 -12.25 -19.18 5.30
CA ARG A 262 -13.16 -19.18 4.14
C ARG A 262 -12.99 -20.47 3.34
N ASP A 263 -14.07 -21.16 3.03
CA ASP A 263 -14.07 -22.48 2.42
C ASP A 263 -13.26 -22.58 1.12
N LYS A 264 -13.26 -21.52 0.29
CA LYS A 264 -12.41 -21.49 -0.91
C LYS A 264 -10.92 -21.52 -0.60
N TYR A 265 -10.46 -20.86 0.48
CA TYR A 265 -9.06 -20.87 0.91
C TYR A 265 -8.71 -22.16 1.64
N TRP A 266 -9.65 -22.69 2.42
CA TRP A 266 -9.48 -23.98 3.09
C TRP A 266 -9.23 -25.11 2.09
N LYS A 267 -9.98 -25.16 0.99
CA LYS A 267 -9.73 -26.12 -0.10
C LYS A 267 -8.30 -26.04 -0.67
N LEU A 268 -7.75 -24.82 -0.80
CA LEU A 268 -6.38 -24.61 -1.27
C LEU A 268 -5.35 -25.09 -0.24
N ILE A 269 -5.60 -24.87 1.05
CA ILE A 269 -4.73 -25.33 2.15
C ILE A 269 -4.73 -26.86 2.18
N GLN A 270 -5.89 -27.50 2.10
CA GLN A 270 -6.03 -28.97 2.09
C GLN A 270 -5.38 -29.63 0.85
N ALA A 271 -5.48 -28.97 -0.31
CA ALA A 271 -4.84 -29.47 -1.54
C ALA A 271 -3.30 -29.44 -1.45
N ASN A 272 -2.73 -28.59 -0.60
CA ASN A 272 -1.31 -28.55 -0.36
C ASN A 272 -0.91 -29.59 0.69
N LYS A 273 -0.45 -30.76 0.23
CA LYS A 273 -0.02 -31.88 1.09
C LYS A 273 1.24 -31.59 1.93
N ARG A 274 1.90 -30.45 1.73
CA ARG A 274 3.07 -30.05 2.52
C ARG A 274 2.61 -29.41 3.83
N ARG A 275 3.25 -29.78 4.94
CA ARG A 275 3.03 -29.09 6.21
C ARG A 275 3.39 -27.62 6.05
N VAL A 276 2.45 -26.76 6.33
CA VAL A 276 2.66 -25.31 6.32
C VAL A 276 3.60 -24.98 7.49
N LYS A 277 4.75 -24.36 7.19
CA LYS A 277 5.69 -23.87 8.19
C LYS A 277 5.74 -22.36 8.06
N ARG A 278 5.41 -21.65 9.14
CA ARG A 278 5.45 -20.18 9.25
C ARG A 278 6.20 -19.72 10.48
N ASP A 279 7.13 -20.54 10.98
CA ASP A 279 7.98 -20.27 12.13
C ASP A 279 8.96 -19.09 11.94
N TYR A 280 9.15 -18.63 10.69
CA TYR A 280 9.93 -17.46 10.33
C TYR A 280 9.15 -16.13 10.51
N GLU A 281 7.83 -16.19 10.65
CA GLU A 281 6.96 -15.03 10.91
C GLU A 281 6.92 -14.68 12.42
N PHE A 282 6.39 -13.54 12.76
CA PHE A 282 6.31 -13.04 14.13
C PHE A 282 7.66 -13.06 14.86
N ASN A 283 8.69 -12.56 14.18
CA ASN A 283 10.01 -12.46 14.76
C ASN A 283 10.19 -11.14 15.51
N ILE A 284 10.41 -11.21 16.83
CA ILE A 284 10.61 -10.05 17.69
C ILE A 284 11.85 -9.21 17.34
N ASN A 285 12.80 -9.81 16.60
CA ASN A 285 14.03 -9.15 16.11
C ASN A 285 13.96 -8.81 14.62
N SER A 286 12.76 -8.81 14.03
CA SER A 286 12.58 -8.47 12.61
C SER A 286 13.15 -7.09 12.28
N PRO A 287 13.89 -6.93 11.17
CA PRO A 287 14.29 -5.62 10.68
C PRO A 287 13.12 -4.73 10.26
N GLU A 288 11.93 -5.32 10.02
CA GLU A 288 10.71 -4.61 9.66
C GLU A 288 10.29 -3.58 10.73
N PHE A 289 10.63 -3.79 12.01
CA PHE A 289 10.40 -2.77 13.05
C PHE A 289 11.15 -1.46 12.80
N ASN A 290 12.34 -1.52 12.19
CA ASN A 290 13.08 -0.32 11.82
C ASN A 290 12.46 0.36 10.61
N ASP A 291 11.91 -0.41 9.69
CA ASP A 291 11.21 0.08 8.51
C ASP A 291 9.87 0.74 8.91
N LEU A 292 9.10 0.12 9.82
CA LEU A 292 7.91 0.72 10.42
C LEU A 292 8.25 2.03 11.15
N LYS A 293 9.32 2.04 11.97
CA LYS A 293 9.75 3.25 12.64
C LYS A 293 10.11 4.36 11.66
N LEU A 294 10.82 4.05 10.57
CA LEU A 294 11.18 5.02 9.53
C LEU A 294 9.93 5.61 8.88
N LEU A 295 8.92 4.79 8.58
CA LEU A 295 7.63 5.23 8.05
C LEU A 295 6.91 6.15 9.04
N VAL A 296 6.77 5.76 10.31
CA VAL A 296 6.08 6.57 11.34
C VAL A 296 6.79 7.90 11.54
N ASP A 297 8.12 7.92 11.64
CA ASP A 297 8.92 9.15 11.75
C ASP A 297 8.71 10.06 10.54
N THR A 298 8.63 9.49 9.34
CA THR A 298 8.38 10.24 8.10
C THR A 298 7.01 10.90 8.12
N MET A 299 5.96 10.17 8.51
CA MET A 299 4.60 10.72 8.57
C MET A 299 4.46 11.80 9.65
N ARG A 300 5.04 11.57 10.83
CA ARG A 300 5.06 12.54 11.91
C ARG A 300 5.79 13.82 11.49
N GLU A 301 6.97 13.73 10.90
CA GLU A 301 7.76 14.89 10.46
C GLU A 301 7.03 15.65 9.34
N ALA A 302 6.40 14.96 8.41
CA ALA A 302 5.58 15.56 7.35
C ALA A 302 4.32 16.24 7.91
N GLY A 303 3.91 15.94 9.14
CA GLY A 303 2.67 16.45 9.75
C GLY A 303 1.41 15.82 9.14
N ALA A 304 1.49 14.58 8.69
CA ALA A 304 0.34 13.81 8.23
C ALA A 304 -0.54 13.36 9.42
N ASP A 305 -1.85 13.27 9.20
CA ASP A 305 -2.82 12.73 10.13
C ASP A 305 -3.10 11.26 9.75
N VAL A 306 -2.46 10.33 10.46
CA VAL A 306 -2.44 8.92 10.11
C VAL A 306 -3.12 8.07 11.16
N GLU A 307 -4.14 7.33 10.76
CA GLU A 307 -4.71 6.24 11.53
C GLU A 307 -3.95 4.95 11.23
N TYR A 308 -3.07 4.55 12.15
CA TYR A 308 -2.41 3.25 12.06
C TYR A 308 -3.34 2.16 12.58
N ILE A 309 -3.42 1.04 11.86
CA ILE A 309 -4.32 -0.07 12.18
C ILE A 309 -3.49 -1.35 12.28
N SER A 310 -3.34 -1.90 13.48
CA SER A 310 -2.66 -3.18 13.70
C SER A 310 -3.68 -4.30 13.63
N ILE A 311 -3.49 -5.23 12.67
CA ILE A 311 -4.41 -6.36 12.47
C ILE A 311 -3.88 -7.65 13.13
N PRO A 312 -4.77 -8.57 13.56
CA PRO A 312 -4.35 -9.87 14.06
C PRO A 312 -4.01 -10.85 12.92
N ALA A 313 -3.51 -12.02 13.29
CA ALA A 313 -3.55 -13.22 12.48
C ALA A 313 -4.72 -14.12 12.91
N ASN A 314 -4.97 -15.23 12.21
CA ASN A 314 -5.93 -16.24 12.68
C ASN A 314 -5.30 -17.06 13.81
N GLY A 315 -5.62 -16.74 15.06
CA GLY A 315 -5.01 -17.33 16.24
C GLY A 315 -5.15 -18.85 16.27
N LYS A 316 -6.36 -19.39 16.02
CA LYS A 316 -6.60 -20.83 16.00
C LYS A 316 -5.75 -21.56 14.96
N TRP A 317 -5.62 -20.99 13.76
CA TRP A 317 -4.81 -21.57 12.69
C TRP A 317 -3.31 -21.50 13.04
N TYR A 318 -2.85 -20.36 13.56
CA TYR A 318 -1.44 -20.20 13.91
C TYR A 318 -1.02 -21.11 15.08
N ASP A 319 -1.87 -21.32 16.07
CA ASP A 319 -1.65 -22.28 17.15
C ASP A 319 -1.54 -23.72 16.59
N HIS A 320 -2.43 -24.09 15.65
CA HIS A 320 -2.40 -25.38 14.99
C HIS A 320 -1.08 -25.64 14.24
N ILE A 321 -0.49 -24.62 13.61
CA ILE A 321 0.78 -24.78 12.89
C ILE A 321 2.02 -24.53 13.75
N GLY A 322 1.85 -24.32 15.07
CA GLY A 322 2.94 -24.20 16.04
C GLY A 322 3.54 -22.80 16.17
N VAL A 323 2.76 -21.77 15.85
CA VAL A 323 3.10 -20.35 16.09
C VAL A 323 2.07 -19.78 17.06
N ASP A 324 2.19 -20.13 18.31
CA ASP A 324 1.25 -19.82 19.40
C ASP A 324 1.19 -18.32 19.77
N LEU A 325 0.26 -17.97 20.66
CA LEU A 325 0.08 -16.62 21.11
C LEU A 325 1.32 -16.07 21.86
N GLU A 326 2.07 -16.91 22.56
CA GLU A 326 3.29 -16.50 23.27
C GLU A 326 4.33 -15.94 22.31
N LYS A 327 4.38 -16.45 21.09
CA LYS A 327 5.26 -15.95 20.03
C LYS A 327 4.67 -14.73 19.31
N ARG A 328 3.35 -14.70 19.07
CA ARG A 328 2.69 -13.61 18.33
C ARG A 328 2.56 -12.34 19.16
N LYS A 329 2.12 -12.46 20.41
CA LYS A 329 1.81 -11.34 21.32
C LYS A 329 2.96 -10.34 21.50
N PRO A 330 4.21 -10.74 21.76
CA PRO A 330 5.32 -9.78 21.88
C PRO A 330 5.55 -8.95 20.61
N VAL A 331 5.27 -9.53 19.43
CA VAL A 331 5.38 -8.83 18.15
C VAL A 331 4.27 -7.79 18.00
N TYR A 332 3.02 -8.14 18.32
CA TYR A 332 1.90 -7.21 18.36
C TYR A 332 2.17 -6.02 19.29
N GLU A 333 2.59 -6.30 20.52
CA GLU A 333 2.94 -5.27 21.50
C GLU A 333 4.08 -4.38 21.03
N LYS A 334 5.07 -4.95 20.31
CA LYS A 334 6.19 -4.16 19.79
C LYS A 334 5.78 -3.30 18.60
N ILE A 335 4.88 -3.77 17.70
CA ILE A 335 4.29 -2.95 16.65
C ILE A 335 3.61 -1.73 17.26
N ASN A 336 2.73 -1.94 18.25
CA ASN A 336 2.00 -0.88 18.91
C ASN A 336 2.95 0.13 19.59
N ARG A 337 3.99 -0.35 20.28
CA ARG A 337 5.01 0.52 20.88
C ARG A 337 5.77 1.34 19.84
N VAL A 338 6.21 0.73 18.74
CA VAL A 338 6.93 1.47 17.70
C VAL A 338 6.09 2.61 17.15
N VAL A 339 4.79 2.42 16.97
CA VAL A 339 3.90 3.50 16.51
C VAL A 339 3.72 4.56 17.60
N THR A 340 3.33 4.17 18.80
CA THR A 340 2.96 5.12 19.87
C THR A 340 4.16 5.90 20.43
N GLU A 341 5.30 5.25 20.63
CA GLU A 341 6.54 5.89 21.11
C GLU A 341 7.11 6.88 20.08
N ASN A 342 6.76 6.74 18.80
CA ASN A 342 7.15 7.67 17.75
C ASN A 342 6.04 8.67 17.37
N GLY A 343 4.99 8.79 18.22
CA GLY A 343 3.97 9.83 18.12
C GLY A 343 2.80 9.51 17.21
N GLY A 344 2.65 8.26 16.74
CA GLY A 344 1.49 7.81 15.99
C GLY A 344 0.34 7.37 16.91
N GLN A 345 -0.90 7.45 16.37
CA GLN A 345 -2.08 6.84 16.99
C GLN A 345 -2.35 5.50 16.32
N ILE A 346 -2.69 4.48 17.10
CA ILE A 346 -2.92 3.14 16.56
C ILE A 346 -4.24 2.55 17.06
N TYR A 347 -5.03 2.05 16.11
CA TYR A 347 -6.18 1.21 16.39
C TYR A 347 -5.75 -0.25 16.38
N ASP A 348 -5.71 -0.83 17.57
CA ASP A 348 -5.22 -2.19 17.79
C ASP A 348 -6.36 -3.20 17.75
N LEU A 349 -6.32 -4.11 16.78
CA LEU A 349 -7.26 -5.24 16.64
C LEU A 349 -6.62 -6.58 17.03
N THR A 350 -5.39 -6.60 17.54
CA THR A 350 -4.65 -7.84 17.79
C THR A 350 -5.22 -8.68 18.96
N ASP A 351 -6.06 -8.08 19.81
CA ASP A 351 -6.85 -8.78 20.83
C ASP A 351 -7.96 -9.68 20.24
N LYS A 352 -8.25 -9.53 18.94
CA LYS A 352 -9.30 -10.23 18.20
C LYS A 352 -8.78 -11.41 17.37
N ASP A 353 -7.56 -11.87 17.64
CA ASP A 353 -6.96 -12.96 16.83
C ASP A 353 -7.67 -14.32 16.97
N TYR A 354 -8.49 -14.51 18.00
CA TYR A 354 -9.37 -15.68 18.18
C TYR A 354 -10.85 -15.39 17.86
N GLU A 355 -11.21 -14.15 17.55
CA GLU A 355 -12.58 -13.80 17.24
C GLU A 355 -12.94 -14.32 15.83
N PRO A 356 -14.01 -15.13 15.69
CA PRO A 356 -14.42 -15.68 14.40
C PRO A 356 -14.65 -14.59 13.36
N TYR A 357 -14.23 -14.85 12.11
CA TYR A 357 -14.49 -14.02 10.93
C TYR A 357 -13.77 -12.65 10.92
N VAL A 358 -12.92 -12.37 11.91
CA VAL A 358 -12.04 -11.19 11.88
C VAL A 358 -10.92 -11.40 10.86
N ILE A 359 -10.44 -12.63 10.72
CA ILE A 359 -9.47 -13.04 9.70
C ILE A 359 -10.08 -14.13 8.83
N THR A 360 -9.96 -14.00 7.50
CA THR A 360 -10.63 -14.87 6.52
C THR A 360 -9.80 -16.09 6.09
N ASP A 361 -8.48 -16.06 6.29
CA ASP A 361 -7.57 -17.19 6.06
C ASP A 361 -6.52 -17.26 7.19
N ALA A 362 -5.22 -17.27 6.91
CA ALA A 362 -4.18 -17.20 7.94
C ALA A 362 -3.95 -15.77 8.45
N VAL A 363 -3.99 -14.77 7.55
CA VAL A 363 -3.48 -13.40 7.79
C VAL A 363 -4.32 -12.28 7.20
N HIS A 364 -5.21 -12.57 6.25
CA HIS A 364 -5.97 -11.52 5.60
C HIS A 364 -7.25 -11.19 6.37
N ILE A 365 -7.54 -9.91 6.44
CA ILE A 365 -8.73 -9.38 7.10
C ILE A 365 -9.99 -10.07 6.55
N GLY A 366 -10.86 -10.50 7.45
CA GLY A 366 -12.13 -11.12 7.16
C GLY A 366 -13.29 -10.13 7.26
N TRP A 367 -14.48 -10.64 6.98
CA TRP A 367 -15.70 -9.86 6.89
C TRP A 367 -15.95 -8.98 8.12
N LYS A 368 -15.86 -9.55 9.31
CA LYS A 368 -16.05 -8.83 10.57
C LYS A 368 -14.87 -7.92 10.91
N GLY A 369 -13.67 -8.32 10.56
CA GLY A 369 -12.46 -7.50 10.70
C GLY A 369 -12.54 -6.21 9.89
N TRP A 370 -13.06 -6.30 8.64
CA TRP A 370 -13.29 -5.11 7.83
C TRP A 370 -14.29 -4.16 8.47
N VAL A 371 -15.40 -4.65 9.05
CA VAL A 371 -16.37 -3.77 9.70
C VAL A 371 -15.77 -2.99 10.88
N TYR A 372 -14.88 -3.59 11.67
CA TYR A 372 -14.13 -2.87 12.72
C TYR A 372 -13.25 -1.77 12.14
N ILE A 373 -12.54 -2.08 11.06
CA ILE A 373 -11.66 -1.13 10.38
C ILE A 373 -12.47 -0.01 9.73
N ASP A 374 -13.56 -0.32 9.06
CA ASP A 374 -14.43 0.64 8.41
C ASP A 374 -15.06 1.62 9.40
N GLU A 375 -15.50 1.13 10.56
CA GLU A 375 -16.00 1.99 11.63
C GLU A 375 -14.94 2.99 12.07
N ARG A 376 -13.71 2.53 12.31
CA ARG A 376 -12.60 3.41 12.72
C ARG A 376 -12.21 4.39 11.62
N ILE A 377 -12.10 3.94 10.37
CA ILE A 377 -11.82 4.81 9.22
C ILE A 377 -12.91 5.88 9.07
N ALA A 378 -14.19 5.50 9.18
CA ALA A 378 -15.31 6.45 9.08
C ALA A 378 -15.29 7.50 10.21
N GLN A 379 -14.83 7.12 11.40
CA GLN A 379 -14.61 8.05 12.52
C GLN A 379 -13.46 9.00 12.20
N HIS A 380 -12.30 8.48 11.81
CA HIS A 380 -11.11 9.26 11.49
C HIS A 380 -11.34 10.25 10.32
N MET A 381 -12.15 9.87 9.32
CA MET A 381 -12.55 10.78 8.24
C MET A 381 -13.27 12.04 8.73
N LYS A 382 -14.01 11.96 9.87
CA LYS A 382 -14.84 13.03 10.43
C LYS A 382 -14.14 13.83 11.52
N GLU A 383 -13.10 13.32 12.13
CA GLU A 383 -12.28 14.02 13.12
C GLU A 383 -11.73 15.32 12.53
N LYS A 384 -11.60 16.39 13.35
CA LYS A 384 -11.14 17.71 12.91
C LYS A 384 -9.63 17.85 13.01
#